data_1ba7b82d57e55de5a991734268b31f43
#
_entry.id   1ba7b82d57e55de5a991734268b31f43
#
_cell.length_a   1.000
_cell.length_b   1.000
_cell.length_c   1.000
_cell.angle_alpha   90.00
_cell.angle_beta   90.00
_cell.angle_gamma   90.00
#
_symmetry.space_group_name_H-M   'P 1'
#
loop_
_entity.id
_entity.type
_entity.pdbx_description
1 polymer ?
#
loop_
_entity_poly.entity_id
_entity_poly.type
_entity_poly.pdbx_seq_one_letter_code
_entity_poly.pdbx_strand_id
1 'polypeptide(L)'
;MQPRQAATMVQEFGLFIGGKWKKSEAKRFETRNPATGEFLATFPLATGDELNGAVRAAKGAFDKWRKMPPPRRGELLFDAARIFRRKKEDLGRIVTSEMGKVIAEGRGDVQEVIDFYEYAAGEGRRMFGETVPSELPNKMCLTVRMPVGPVGLITPWNFPMAIPGWKSGAALIAGCPFVLKPSSLTPLCAAKFVDVLDEAGFPPGVVNMVTGNGSVVGDGLVAHPDIRAISFTGGVDTGKHVYESA
;
A
#
# COMPACT_ATOMS: atom_id res chain seq x y z
N MET A 1 -18.31 42.44 -6.93
CA MET A 1 -18.00 41.63 -5.75
C MET A 1 -17.12 40.46 -6.23
N GLN A 2 -15.81 40.51 -6.02
CA GLN A 2 -14.91 39.38 -6.32
C GLN A 2 -15.17 38.30 -5.30
N PRO A 3 -15.27 37.01 -5.71
CA PRO A 3 -15.37 35.93 -4.74
C PRO A 3 -14.07 35.87 -3.94
N ARG A 4 -14.19 35.92 -2.62
CA ARG A 4 -13.07 35.66 -1.71
C ARG A 4 -12.54 34.25 -2.05
N GLN A 5 -11.33 34.19 -2.57
CA GLN A 5 -10.55 32.92 -2.62
C GLN A 5 -10.47 32.41 -1.17
N ALA A 6 -11.16 31.31 -0.91
CA ALA A 6 -10.93 30.54 0.31
C ALA A 6 -9.45 30.16 0.30
N ALA A 7 -8.73 30.55 1.33
CA ALA A 7 -7.35 30.12 1.52
C ALA A 7 -7.34 28.60 1.52
N THR A 8 -6.80 28.00 0.45
CA THR A 8 -6.63 26.56 0.33
C THR A 8 -5.66 26.16 1.43
N MET A 9 -6.16 25.50 2.48
CA MET A 9 -5.29 25.00 3.53
C MET A 9 -4.31 24.01 2.88
N VAL A 10 -3.02 24.31 2.98
CA VAL A 10 -1.93 23.47 2.47
C VAL A 10 -2.05 22.11 3.12
N GLN A 11 -2.38 21.07 2.34
CA GLN A 11 -2.37 19.70 2.86
C GLN A 11 -0.92 19.21 2.99
N GLU A 12 -0.47 19.12 4.22
CA GLU A 12 0.86 18.65 4.55
C GLU A 12 0.80 17.24 5.14
N PHE A 13 1.35 16.27 4.42
CA PHE A 13 1.42 14.89 4.88
C PHE A 13 2.78 14.57 5.50
N GLY A 14 2.78 13.60 6.43
CA GLY A 14 3.97 12.94 6.94
C GLY A 14 4.21 11.59 6.26
N LEU A 15 4.83 10.68 7.01
CA LEU A 15 4.96 9.26 6.67
C LEU A 15 3.98 8.46 7.53
N PHE A 16 3.28 7.48 6.95
CA PHE A 16 2.39 6.63 7.74
C PHE A 16 3.16 5.42 8.26
N ILE A 17 3.46 5.42 9.55
CA ILE A 17 4.31 4.41 10.17
C ILE A 17 3.74 3.97 11.51
N GLY A 18 3.49 2.66 11.66
CA GLY A 18 3.03 2.10 12.92
C GLY A 18 1.62 2.53 13.31
N GLY A 19 0.73 2.74 12.33
CA GLY A 19 -0.67 3.10 12.54
C GLY A 19 -0.92 4.59 12.78
N LYS A 20 0.01 5.47 12.39
CA LYS A 20 -0.18 6.93 12.49
C LYS A 20 0.69 7.71 11.51
N TRP A 21 0.20 8.88 11.13
CA TRP A 21 0.97 9.88 10.39
C TRP A 21 2.04 10.48 11.30
N LYS A 22 3.30 10.34 10.90
CA LYS A 22 4.47 10.89 11.60
C LYS A 22 5.02 12.07 10.82
N LYS A 23 5.25 13.19 11.51
CA LYS A 23 5.97 14.31 10.93
C LYS A 23 7.39 13.88 10.56
N SER A 24 7.89 14.44 9.46
CA SER A 24 9.25 14.24 8.98
C SER A 24 9.90 15.62 8.80
N GLU A 25 11.14 15.75 9.23
CA GLU A 25 11.95 16.95 9.04
C GLU A 25 12.77 16.89 7.72
N ALA A 26 12.59 15.83 6.92
CA ALA A 26 13.25 15.68 5.64
C ALA A 26 12.75 16.73 4.62
N LYS A 27 13.58 16.97 3.59
CA LYS A 27 13.19 17.83 2.46
C LYS A 27 11.86 17.36 1.89
N ARG A 28 11.02 18.30 1.49
CA ARG A 28 9.68 18.04 0.97
C ARG A 28 9.61 18.25 -0.54
N PHE A 29 8.64 17.61 -1.16
CA PHE A 29 8.25 17.83 -2.55
C PHE A 29 6.74 18.04 -2.64
N GLU A 30 6.31 18.66 -3.73
CA GLU A 30 4.92 19.02 -3.98
C GLU A 30 4.31 18.06 -5.01
N THR A 31 3.01 17.79 -4.86
CA THR A 31 2.19 17.26 -5.94
C THR A 31 1.22 18.32 -6.43
N ARG A 32 1.00 18.33 -7.74
CA ARG A 32 0.17 19.33 -8.42
C ARG A 32 -0.76 18.67 -9.42
N ASN A 33 -1.89 19.30 -9.67
CA ASN A 33 -2.80 18.90 -10.73
C ASN A 33 -2.10 19.10 -12.10
N PRO A 34 -1.89 18.06 -12.90
CA PRO A 34 -1.16 18.18 -14.17
C PRO A 34 -1.91 18.99 -15.24
N ALA A 35 -3.23 19.15 -15.12
CA ALA A 35 -4.03 19.91 -16.08
C ALA A 35 -4.07 21.41 -15.76
N THR A 36 -4.03 21.79 -14.49
CA THR A 36 -4.21 23.19 -14.05
C THR A 36 -2.97 23.81 -13.41
N GLY A 37 -1.99 22.98 -13.01
CA GLY A 37 -0.84 23.40 -12.21
C GLY A 37 -1.19 23.72 -10.74
N GLU A 38 -2.44 23.55 -10.33
CA GLU A 38 -2.89 23.79 -8.98
C GLU A 38 -2.13 22.93 -7.97
N PHE A 39 -1.71 23.55 -6.87
CA PHE A 39 -1.09 22.85 -5.75
C PHE A 39 -2.10 21.93 -5.05
N LEU A 40 -1.71 20.69 -4.77
CA LEU A 40 -2.55 19.70 -4.09
C LEU A 40 -2.06 19.40 -2.67
N ALA A 41 -0.79 19.00 -2.52
CA ALA A 41 -0.23 18.61 -1.24
C ALA A 41 1.31 18.62 -1.24
N THR A 42 1.91 18.51 -0.03
CA THR A 42 3.35 18.27 0.13
C THR A 42 3.62 16.96 0.88
N PHE A 43 4.73 16.32 0.51
CA PHE A 43 5.20 15.06 1.09
C PHE A 43 6.70 15.11 1.40
N PRO A 44 7.18 14.39 2.43
CA PRO A 44 8.62 14.31 2.71
C PRO A 44 9.35 13.38 1.74
N LEU A 45 10.60 13.69 1.45
CA LEU A 45 11.57 12.78 0.85
C LEU A 45 12.24 11.99 1.97
N ALA A 46 11.64 10.89 2.39
CA ALA A 46 12.08 10.13 3.53
C ALA A 46 13.55 9.73 3.46
N THR A 47 14.17 9.72 4.62
CA THR A 47 15.54 9.24 4.85
C THR A 47 15.60 7.71 4.98
N GLY A 48 16.81 7.13 4.92
CA GLY A 48 17.03 5.71 5.20
C GLY A 48 16.59 5.32 6.62
N ASP A 49 16.79 6.19 7.61
CA ASP A 49 16.38 5.93 9.00
C ASP A 49 14.85 5.89 9.15
N GLU A 50 14.12 6.73 8.44
CA GLU A 50 12.66 6.72 8.42
C GLU A 50 12.12 5.47 7.71
N LEU A 51 12.76 5.05 6.61
CA LEU A 51 12.47 3.78 5.96
C LEU A 51 12.70 2.61 6.92
N ASN A 52 13.86 2.55 7.59
CA ASN A 52 14.16 1.55 8.60
C ASN A 52 13.12 1.54 9.73
N GLY A 53 12.61 2.73 10.10
CA GLY A 53 11.52 2.88 11.06
C GLY A 53 10.21 2.22 10.60
N ALA A 54 9.85 2.36 9.32
CA ALA A 54 8.67 1.72 8.73
C ALA A 54 8.82 0.20 8.65
N VAL A 55 10.01 -0.29 8.25
CA VAL A 55 10.29 -1.73 8.18
C VAL A 55 10.28 -2.35 9.59
N ARG A 56 10.87 -1.68 10.59
CA ARG A 56 10.78 -2.14 11.99
C ARG A 56 9.33 -2.21 12.50
N ALA A 57 8.49 -1.24 12.13
CA ALA A 57 7.08 -1.28 12.48
C ALA A 57 6.35 -2.47 11.84
N ALA A 58 6.61 -2.74 10.56
CA ALA A 58 6.07 -3.90 9.86
C ALA A 58 6.55 -5.22 10.49
N LYS A 59 7.84 -5.34 10.79
CA LYS A 59 8.42 -6.51 11.47
C LYS A 59 7.79 -6.73 12.84
N GLY A 60 7.63 -5.66 13.62
CA GLY A 60 7.02 -5.74 14.96
C GLY A 60 5.55 -6.17 14.93
N ALA A 61 4.81 -5.81 13.86
CA ALA A 61 3.42 -6.22 13.68
C ALA A 61 3.26 -7.67 13.19
N PHE A 62 4.29 -8.22 12.54
CA PHE A 62 4.19 -9.50 11.83
C PHE A 62 3.75 -10.65 12.72
N ASP A 63 4.33 -10.80 13.92
CA ASP A 63 4.02 -11.94 14.79
C ASP A 63 2.56 -12.01 15.24
N LYS A 64 1.93 -10.86 15.47
CA LYS A 64 0.51 -10.80 15.80
C LYS A 64 -0.35 -10.98 14.55
N TRP A 65 0.02 -10.31 13.44
CA TRP A 65 -0.74 -10.34 12.20
C TRP A 65 -0.78 -11.73 11.56
N ARG A 66 0.34 -12.42 11.47
CA ARG A 66 0.40 -13.78 10.91
C ARG A 66 -0.41 -14.81 11.69
N LYS A 67 -0.58 -14.62 13.01
CA LYS A 67 -1.38 -15.49 13.88
C LYS A 67 -2.88 -15.20 13.83
N MET A 68 -3.29 -14.04 13.30
CA MET A 68 -4.70 -13.75 13.08
C MET A 68 -5.25 -14.70 12.01
N PRO A 69 -6.35 -15.43 12.29
CA PRO A 69 -6.93 -16.34 11.30
C PRO A 69 -7.22 -15.63 9.97
N PRO A 70 -6.93 -16.26 8.80
CA PRO A 70 -7.18 -15.64 7.49
C PRO A 70 -8.61 -15.10 7.31
N PRO A 71 -9.70 -15.79 7.76
CA PRO A 71 -11.04 -15.22 7.69
C PRO A 71 -11.19 -13.89 8.45
N ARG A 72 -10.49 -13.73 9.59
CA ARG A 72 -10.53 -12.47 10.36
C ARG A 72 -9.77 -11.35 9.66
N ARG A 73 -8.67 -11.66 8.98
CA ARG A 73 -8.00 -10.69 8.09
C ARG A 73 -8.90 -10.28 6.93
N GLY A 74 -9.68 -11.24 6.41
CA GLY A 74 -10.68 -11.00 5.36
C GLY A 74 -11.79 -10.04 5.80
N GLU A 75 -12.23 -10.08 7.06
CA GLU A 75 -13.22 -9.13 7.59
C GLU A 75 -12.72 -7.68 7.49
N LEU A 76 -11.45 -7.41 7.82
CA LEU A 76 -10.85 -6.08 7.69
C LEU A 76 -10.76 -5.63 6.22
N LEU A 77 -10.49 -6.56 5.29
CA LEU A 77 -10.52 -6.25 3.86
C LEU A 77 -11.93 -5.91 3.37
N PHE A 78 -12.97 -6.63 3.83
CA PHE A 78 -14.36 -6.27 3.54
C PHE A 78 -14.73 -4.90 4.10
N ASP A 79 -14.28 -4.57 5.32
CA ASP A 79 -14.53 -3.26 5.91
C ASP A 79 -13.84 -2.14 5.10
N ALA A 80 -12.59 -2.35 4.68
CA ALA A 80 -11.91 -1.43 3.78
C ALA A 80 -12.65 -1.28 2.44
N ALA A 81 -13.12 -2.37 1.82
CA ALA A 81 -13.89 -2.32 0.58
C ALA A 81 -15.19 -1.50 0.75
N ARG A 82 -15.89 -1.63 1.89
CA ARG A 82 -17.08 -0.81 2.21
C ARG A 82 -16.73 0.67 2.32
N ILE A 83 -15.59 1.00 2.94
CA ILE A 83 -15.14 2.40 3.07
C ILE A 83 -14.75 2.96 1.70
N PHE A 84 -13.99 2.21 0.88
CA PHE A 84 -13.68 2.60 -0.51
C PHE A 84 -14.95 2.85 -1.30
N ARG A 85 -15.96 1.98 -1.20
CA ARG A 85 -17.25 2.13 -1.89
C ARG A 85 -17.98 3.40 -1.44
N ARG A 86 -18.03 3.68 -0.13
CA ARG A 86 -18.63 4.91 0.41
C ARG A 86 -17.93 6.17 -0.06
N LYS A 87 -16.59 6.14 -0.16
CA LYS A 87 -15.74 7.29 -0.54
C LYS A 87 -15.40 7.32 -2.04
N LYS A 88 -15.99 6.44 -2.86
CA LYS A 88 -15.60 6.23 -4.26
C LYS A 88 -15.58 7.51 -5.08
N GLU A 89 -16.59 8.37 -4.93
CA GLU A 89 -16.68 9.62 -5.68
C GLU A 89 -15.55 10.59 -5.30
N ASP A 90 -15.28 10.78 -4.02
CA ASP A 90 -14.25 11.68 -3.54
C ASP A 90 -12.85 11.17 -3.92
N LEU A 91 -12.60 9.88 -3.74
CA LEU A 91 -11.34 9.24 -4.12
C LEU A 91 -11.12 9.28 -5.65
N GLY A 92 -12.17 9.05 -6.45
CA GLY A 92 -12.10 9.19 -7.90
C GLY A 92 -11.75 10.61 -8.35
N ARG A 93 -12.27 11.64 -7.68
CA ARG A 93 -11.88 13.05 -7.91
C ARG A 93 -10.42 13.31 -7.56
N ILE A 94 -9.92 12.72 -6.47
CA ILE A 94 -8.50 12.83 -6.09
C ILE A 94 -7.61 12.19 -7.16
N VAL A 95 -7.96 11.00 -7.66
CA VAL A 95 -7.24 10.36 -8.77
C VAL A 95 -7.23 11.24 -10.02
N THR A 96 -8.37 11.81 -10.39
CA THR A 96 -8.47 12.74 -11.53
C THR A 96 -7.59 13.98 -11.33
N SER A 97 -7.63 14.55 -10.12
CA SER A 97 -6.90 15.78 -9.83
C SER A 97 -5.38 15.59 -9.79
N GLU A 98 -4.89 14.47 -9.28
CA GLU A 98 -3.46 14.24 -9.11
C GLU A 98 -2.82 13.54 -10.32
N MET A 99 -3.51 12.54 -10.91
CA MET A 99 -2.98 11.77 -12.03
C MET A 99 -3.36 12.37 -13.40
N GLY A 100 -4.48 13.09 -13.48
CA GLY A 100 -4.92 13.76 -14.70
C GLY A 100 -5.85 12.95 -15.60
N LYS A 101 -6.23 11.71 -15.24
CA LYS A 101 -7.19 10.92 -16.00
C LYS A 101 -8.63 11.45 -15.84
N VAL A 102 -9.51 11.13 -16.80
CA VAL A 102 -10.93 11.52 -16.74
C VAL A 102 -11.61 10.88 -15.54
N ILE A 103 -12.64 11.55 -15.00
CA ILE A 103 -13.33 11.12 -13.77
C ILE A 103 -13.91 9.70 -13.87
N ALA A 104 -14.35 9.27 -15.04
CA ALA A 104 -14.84 7.92 -15.25
C ALA A 104 -13.75 6.87 -14.94
N GLU A 105 -12.51 7.10 -15.39
CA GLU A 105 -11.36 6.25 -15.12
C GLU A 105 -10.88 6.39 -13.67
N GLY A 106 -10.95 7.60 -13.08
CA GLY A 106 -10.66 7.80 -11.66
C GLY A 106 -11.59 6.97 -10.75
N ARG A 107 -12.89 6.94 -11.09
CA ARG A 107 -13.86 6.07 -10.43
C ARG A 107 -13.59 4.58 -10.66
N GLY A 108 -13.13 4.22 -11.88
CA GLY A 108 -12.73 2.87 -12.24
C GLY A 108 -11.54 2.39 -11.40
N ASP A 109 -10.53 3.24 -11.23
CA ASP A 109 -9.35 2.96 -10.42
C ASP A 109 -9.73 2.60 -8.96
N VAL A 110 -10.68 3.33 -8.37
CA VAL A 110 -11.20 3.02 -7.03
C VAL A 110 -12.05 1.74 -7.04
N GLN A 111 -12.82 1.49 -8.13
CA GLN A 111 -13.61 0.27 -8.25
C GLN A 111 -12.74 -0.98 -8.24
N GLU A 112 -11.60 -0.95 -8.93
CA GLU A 112 -10.64 -2.04 -8.94
C GLU A 112 -10.13 -2.40 -7.52
N VAL A 113 -9.93 -1.41 -6.67
CA VAL A 113 -9.59 -1.66 -5.25
C VAL A 113 -10.72 -2.39 -4.53
N ILE A 114 -11.96 -1.93 -4.72
CA ILE A 114 -13.14 -2.51 -4.07
C ILE A 114 -13.27 -3.98 -4.46
N ASP A 115 -13.26 -4.25 -5.76
CA ASP A 115 -13.46 -5.60 -6.30
C ASP A 115 -12.34 -6.55 -5.85
N PHE A 116 -11.08 -6.07 -5.90
CA PHE A 116 -9.95 -6.88 -5.47
C PHE A 116 -9.95 -7.15 -3.97
N TYR A 117 -10.34 -6.18 -3.14
CA TYR A 117 -10.40 -6.37 -1.69
C TYR A 117 -11.50 -7.35 -1.30
N GLU A 118 -12.66 -7.32 -1.97
CA GLU A 118 -13.73 -8.31 -1.78
C GLU A 118 -13.28 -9.71 -2.24
N TYR A 119 -12.60 -9.80 -3.37
CA TYR A 119 -12.00 -11.04 -3.85
C TYR A 119 -10.97 -11.59 -2.84
N ALA A 120 -9.99 -10.77 -2.43
CA ALA A 120 -8.95 -11.17 -1.50
C ALA A 120 -9.52 -11.57 -0.13
N ALA A 121 -10.54 -10.85 0.36
CA ALA A 121 -11.24 -11.21 1.59
C ALA A 121 -11.85 -12.60 1.53
N GLY A 122 -12.46 -12.96 0.38
CA GLY A 122 -13.00 -14.30 0.12
C GLY A 122 -11.93 -15.40 0.12
N GLU A 123 -10.71 -15.08 -0.35
CA GLU A 123 -9.57 -16.01 -0.34
C GLU A 123 -9.14 -16.40 1.08
N GLY A 124 -9.42 -15.58 2.09
CA GLY A 124 -9.16 -15.91 3.49
C GLY A 124 -9.80 -17.21 3.96
N ARG A 125 -10.84 -17.69 3.28
CA ARG A 125 -11.50 -18.99 3.55
C ARG A 125 -11.09 -20.09 2.58
N ARG A 126 -10.22 -19.80 1.61
CA ARG A 126 -9.81 -20.72 0.53
C ARG A 126 -8.29 -20.87 0.43
N MET A 127 -7.55 -20.51 1.46
CA MET A 127 -6.10 -20.71 1.52
C MET A 127 -5.77 -22.18 1.86
N PHE A 128 -6.16 -23.08 0.97
CA PHE A 128 -5.97 -24.51 1.15
C PHE A 128 -4.50 -24.91 1.05
N GLY A 129 -4.16 -25.98 1.77
CA GLY A 129 -2.98 -26.80 1.52
C GLY A 129 -3.38 -28.11 0.83
N GLU A 130 -2.42 -28.97 0.62
CA GLU A 130 -2.60 -30.28 0.00
C GLU A 130 -2.13 -31.37 0.97
N THR A 131 -2.78 -32.51 0.93
CA THR A 131 -2.28 -33.75 1.52
C THR A 131 -1.84 -34.69 0.39
N VAL A 132 -0.62 -35.19 0.47
CA VAL A 132 -0.03 -36.05 -0.56
C VAL A 132 0.39 -37.37 0.05
N PRO A 133 0.34 -38.48 -0.71
CA PRO A 133 0.84 -39.81 -0.26
C PRO A 133 2.34 -39.73 0.06
N SER A 134 2.75 -40.48 1.08
CA SER A 134 4.16 -40.71 1.40
C SER A 134 4.59 -42.05 0.94
N GLU A 135 5.80 -42.18 0.41
CA GLU A 135 6.42 -43.49 0.13
C GLU A 135 6.81 -44.22 1.43
N LEU A 136 6.92 -43.50 2.54
CA LEU A 136 7.31 -44.12 3.82
C LEU A 136 6.06 -44.56 4.60
N PRO A 137 6.07 -45.76 5.23
CA PRO A 137 4.95 -46.18 6.05
C PRO A 137 4.77 -45.33 7.28
N ASN A 138 3.52 -45.14 7.71
CA ASN A 138 3.14 -44.35 8.89
C ASN A 138 3.57 -42.86 8.81
N LYS A 139 3.66 -42.31 7.61
CA LYS A 139 3.95 -40.89 7.36
C LYS A 139 2.77 -40.21 6.67
N MET A 140 2.53 -38.95 7.06
CA MET A 140 1.60 -38.04 6.40
C MET A 140 2.42 -36.89 5.83
N CYS A 141 2.19 -36.54 4.56
CA CYS A 141 2.76 -35.37 3.92
C CYS A 141 1.65 -34.36 3.66
N LEU A 142 1.93 -33.10 4.02
CA LEU A 142 0.98 -32.01 3.78
C LEU A 142 1.74 -30.72 3.46
N THR A 143 1.10 -29.83 2.69
CA THR A 143 1.56 -28.45 2.50
C THR A 143 0.69 -27.50 3.29
N VAL A 144 1.30 -26.43 3.80
CA VAL A 144 0.61 -25.35 4.51
C VAL A 144 1.06 -24.02 3.95
N ARG A 145 0.12 -23.15 3.59
CA ARG A 145 0.43 -21.79 3.17
C ARG A 145 0.77 -20.93 4.38
N MET A 146 1.96 -20.33 4.37
CA MET A 146 2.45 -19.49 5.47
C MET A 146 2.86 -18.11 4.97
N PRO A 147 2.61 -17.05 5.77
CA PRO A 147 3.11 -15.71 5.44
C PRO A 147 4.64 -15.66 5.48
N VAL A 148 5.24 -14.99 4.50
CA VAL A 148 6.70 -14.91 4.35
C VAL A 148 7.34 -13.87 5.28
N GLY A 149 6.60 -12.84 5.70
CA GLY A 149 7.12 -11.73 6.50
C GLY A 149 6.67 -10.37 5.96
N PRO A 150 7.28 -9.28 6.38
CA PRO A 150 7.03 -7.95 5.83
C PRO A 150 7.37 -7.89 4.34
N VAL A 151 6.52 -7.21 3.55
CA VAL A 151 6.71 -7.06 2.11
C VAL A 151 6.84 -5.60 1.70
N GLY A 152 7.70 -5.33 0.73
CA GLY A 152 7.83 -4.02 0.08
C GLY A 152 6.90 -3.92 -1.13
N LEU A 153 6.09 -2.88 -1.18
CA LEU A 153 5.21 -2.60 -2.32
C LEU A 153 5.70 -1.33 -3.02
N ILE A 154 6.14 -1.46 -4.28
CA ILE A 154 6.59 -0.32 -5.09
C ILE A 154 5.61 -0.16 -6.25
N THR A 155 4.98 1.02 -6.35
CA THR A 155 3.88 1.26 -7.28
C THR A 155 4.11 2.46 -8.18
N PRO A 156 3.65 2.43 -9.45
CA PRO A 156 3.72 3.53 -10.39
C PRO A 156 2.57 4.53 -10.17
N TRP A 157 2.48 5.48 -11.09
CA TRP A 157 1.53 6.61 -11.04
C TRP A 157 0.23 6.38 -11.81
N ASN A 158 0.19 5.44 -12.77
CA ASN A 158 -0.91 5.34 -13.74
C ASN A 158 -2.21 4.72 -13.20
N PHE A 159 -2.12 3.88 -12.16
CA PHE A 159 -3.25 3.36 -11.38
C PHE A 159 -2.95 3.51 -9.90
N PRO A 160 -3.01 4.77 -9.38
CA PRO A 160 -2.46 5.11 -8.06
C PRO A 160 -3.26 4.57 -6.88
N MET A 161 -4.49 4.10 -7.10
CA MET A 161 -5.30 3.39 -6.11
C MET A 161 -5.30 1.89 -6.35
N ALA A 162 -5.56 1.46 -7.61
CA ALA A 162 -5.74 0.05 -7.96
C ALA A 162 -4.49 -0.78 -7.71
N ILE A 163 -3.31 -0.33 -8.18
CA ILE A 163 -2.08 -1.12 -8.03
C ILE A 163 -1.66 -1.27 -6.56
N PRO A 164 -1.67 -0.23 -5.71
CA PRO A 164 -1.54 -0.43 -4.27
C PRO A 164 -2.58 -1.39 -3.69
N GLY A 165 -3.83 -1.31 -4.15
CA GLY A 165 -4.93 -2.18 -3.74
C GLY A 165 -4.66 -3.66 -4.05
N TRP A 166 -4.30 -3.99 -5.28
CA TRP A 166 -4.00 -5.37 -5.69
C TRP A 166 -2.85 -5.98 -4.89
N LYS A 167 -1.77 -5.22 -4.73
CA LYS A 167 -0.59 -5.70 -4.00
C LYS A 167 -0.87 -5.85 -2.50
N SER A 168 -1.48 -4.85 -1.89
CA SER A 168 -1.74 -4.86 -0.45
C SER A 168 -2.84 -5.86 -0.06
N GLY A 169 -3.89 -6.00 -0.85
CA GLY A 169 -4.95 -6.97 -0.60
C GLY A 169 -4.40 -8.40 -0.56
N ALA A 170 -3.54 -8.77 -1.53
CA ALA A 170 -2.86 -10.05 -1.55
C ALA A 170 -1.91 -10.25 -0.35
N ALA A 171 -1.09 -9.22 -0.02
CA ALA A 171 -0.19 -9.27 1.11
C ALA A 171 -0.94 -9.41 2.45
N LEU A 172 -1.97 -8.60 2.65
CA LEU A 172 -2.76 -8.57 3.88
C LEU A 172 -3.47 -9.90 4.14
N ILE A 173 -4.16 -10.44 3.13
CA ILE A 173 -4.86 -11.72 3.32
C ILE A 173 -3.88 -12.86 3.57
N ALA A 174 -2.70 -12.84 2.93
CA ALA A 174 -1.64 -13.81 3.18
C ALA A 174 -1.04 -13.71 4.60
N GLY A 175 -1.27 -12.60 5.33
CA GLY A 175 -0.73 -12.38 6.67
C GLY A 175 0.62 -11.65 6.70
N CYS A 176 0.93 -10.92 5.63
CA CYS A 176 2.15 -10.14 5.48
C CYS A 176 1.86 -8.65 5.70
N PRO A 177 2.45 -8.00 6.72
CA PRO A 177 2.49 -6.54 6.81
C PRO A 177 3.27 -5.95 5.63
N PHE A 178 3.00 -4.69 5.28
CA PHE A 178 3.68 -4.08 4.14
C PHE A 178 4.23 -2.68 4.42
N VAL A 179 5.20 -2.29 3.61
CA VAL A 179 5.68 -0.92 3.45
C VAL A 179 5.45 -0.51 2.00
N LEU A 180 4.56 0.45 1.79
CA LEU A 180 4.23 1.01 0.47
C LEU A 180 5.15 2.17 0.14
N LYS A 181 5.84 2.09 -0.99
CA LYS A 181 6.49 3.22 -1.65
C LYS A 181 5.72 3.58 -2.92
N PRO A 182 4.88 4.62 -2.88
CA PRO A 182 4.16 5.08 -4.07
C PRO A 182 5.09 5.86 -5.01
N SER A 183 4.63 6.09 -6.23
CA SER A 183 5.24 7.06 -7.13
C SER A 183 5.22 8.46 -6.52
N SER A 184 6.29 9.24 -6.74
CA SER A 184 6.33 10.66 -6.34
C SER A 184 5.40 11.55 -7.17
N LEU A 185 4.82 11.03 -8.25
CA LEU A 185 3.84 11.77 -9.08
C LEU A 185 2.41 11.69 -8.51
N THR A 186 2.11 10.66 -7.70
CA THR A 186 0.76 10.42 -7.17
C THR A 186 0.75 10.03 -5.69
N PRO A 187 1.47 10.76 -4.81
CA PRO A 187 1.55 10.42 -3.40
C PRO A 187 0.27 10.73 -2.62
N LEU A 188 -0.57 11.69 -3.07
CA LEU A 188 -1.83 12.04 -2.43
C LEU A 188 -2.86 10.89 -2.58
N CYS A 189 -2.94 10.29 -3.76
CA CYS A 189 -3.76 9.09 -3.96
C CYS A 189 -3.37 7.98 -2.99
N ALA A 190 -2.06 7.70 -2.85
CA ALA A 190 -1.57 6.69 -1.92
C ALA A 190 -1.82 7.05 -0.44
N ALA A 191 -1.71 8.33 -0.07
CA ALA A 191 -2.04 8.79 1.27
C ALA A 191 -3.53 8.57 1.58
N LYS A 192 -4.43 8.91 0.65
CA LYS A 192 -5.86 8.69 0.82
C LYS A 192 -6.24 7.21 0.81
N PHE A 193 -5.51 6.39 0.07
CA PHE A 193 -5.62 4.94 0.13
C PHE A 193 -5.29 4.42 1.55
N VAL A 194 -4.17 4.88 2.13
CA VAL A 194 -3.76 4.50 3.49
C VAL A 194 -4.73 5.01 4.55
N ASP A 195 -5.29 6.24 4.40
CA ASP A 195 -6.34 6.77 5.29
C ASP A 195 -7.55 5.82 5.36
N VAL A 196 -7.93 5.18 4.25
CA VAL A 196 -9.03 4.19 4.23
C VAL A 196 -8.65 2.93 5.00
N LEU A 197 -7.40 2.45 4.89
CA LEU A 197 -6.96 1.28 5.63
C LEU A 197 -6.87 1.54 7.13
N ASP A 198 -6.43 2.75 7.52
CA ASP A 198 -6.42 3.17 8.92
C ASP A 198 -7.85 3.21 9.49
N GLU A 199 -8.80 3.81 8.76
CA GLU A 199 -10.22 3.85 9.13
C GLU A 199 -10.84 2.44 9.21
N ALA A 200 -10.39 1.49 8.39
CA ALA A 200 -10.84 0.09 8.44
C ALA A 200 -10.31 -0.67 9.66
N GLY A 201 -9.38 -0.09 10.42
CA GLY A 201 -8.91 -0.64 11.68
C GLY A 201 -7.81 -1.69 11.54
N PHE A 202 -7.01 -1.64 10.47
CA PHE A 202 -5.82 -2.48 10.40
C PHE A 202 -4.88 -2.21 11.57
N PRO A 203 -4.33 -3.26 12.22
CA PRO A 203 -3.49 -3.07 13.40
C PRO A 203 -2.25 -2.21 13.13
N PRO A 204 -1.79 -1.42 14.11
CA PRO A 204 -0.59 -0.60 13.97
C PRO A 204 0.62 -1.40 13.44
N GLY A 205 1.27 -0.88 12.40
CA GLY A 205 2.42 -1.50 11.76
C GLY A 205 2.10 -2.53 10.66
N VAL A 206 0.85 -2.97 10.52
CA VAL A 206 0.44 -3.85 9.40
C VAL A 206 0.48 -3.08 8.08
N VAL A 207 0.08 -1.82 8.11
CA VAL A 207 0.11 -0.88 6.99
C VAL A 207 1.14 0.20 7.27
N ASN A 208 2.06 0.43 6.33
CA ASN A 208 3.02 1.54 6.39
C ASN A 208 3.19 2.14 5.00
N MET A 209 3.44 3.47 4.93
CA MET A 209 3.71 4.17 3.68
C MET A 209 4.87 5.14 3.87
N VAL A 210 5.82 5.09 2.94
CA VAL A 210 7.01 5.95 2.92
C VAL A 210 7.17 6.55 1.53
N THR A 211 7.13 7.88 1.44
CA THR A 211 7.39 8.63 0.20
C THR A 211 8.86 8.98 0.09
N GLY A 212 9.39 9.07 -1.13
CA GLY A 212 10.78 9.46 -1.34
C GLY A 212 11.36 8.98 -2.66
N ASN A 213 12.64 9.30 -2.87
CA ASN A 213 13.38 8.96 -4.08
C ASN A 213 13.52 7.44 -4.26
N GLY A 214 13.54 6.99 -5.54
CA GLY A 214 13.77 5.59 -5.89
C GLY A 214 15.08 5.06 -5.31
N SER A 215 16.16 5.82 -5.48
CA SER A 215 17.51 5.46 -5.03
C SER A 215 17.72 5.43 -3.50
N VAL A 216 16.82 6.02 -2.71
CA VAL A 216 16.91 5.98 -1.23
C VAL A 216 15.88 5.02 -0.68
N VAL A 217 14.60 5.26 -0.98
CA VAL A 217 13.49 4.48 -0.40
C VAL A 217 13.25 3.20 -1.20
N GLY A 218 13.35 3.26 -2.54
CA GLY A 218 13.16 2.09 -3.40
C GLY A 218 14.26 1.05 -3.20
N ASP A 219 15.50 1.44 -3.42
CA ASP A 219 16.66 0.55 -3.30
C ASP A 219 16.85 0.11 -1.84
N GLY A 220 16.64 1.04 -0.88
CA GLY A 220 16.68 0.70 0.53
C GLY A 220 15.62 -0.32 0.95
N LEU A 221 14.42 -0.30 0.33
CA LEU A 221 13.37 -1.27 0.58
C LEU A 221 13.71 -2.64 -0.02
N VAL A 222 14.28 -2.65 -1.24
CA VAL A 222 14.69 -3.89 -1.94
C VAL A 222 15.83 -4.59 -1.20
N ALA A 223 16.83 -3.84 -0.76
CA ALA A 223 18.01 -4.39 -0.07
C ALA A 223 17.80 -4.65 1.44
N HIS A 224 16.62 -4.31 2.00
CA HIS A 224 16.44 -4.41 3.46
C HIS A 224 16.29 -5.87 3.93
N PRO A 225 17.12 -6.35 4.87
CA PRO A 225 17.14 -7.77 5.29
C PRO A 225 15.84 -8.27 5.95
N ASP A 226 15.03 -7.35 6.50
CA ASP A 226 13.75 -7.67 7.12
C ASP A 226 12.56 -7.61 6.14
N ILE A 227 12.76 -7.18 4.91
CA ILE A 227 11.77 -7.29 3.82
C ILE A 227 11.96 -8.66 3.16
N ARG A 228 10.90 -9.45 3.10
CA ARG A 228 10.93 -10.86 2.69
C ARG A 228 10.42 -11.10 1.28
N ALA A 229 9.78 -10.11 0.69
CA ALA A 229 9.38 -10.10 -0.70
C ALA A 229 9.17 -8.66 -1.19
N ILE A 230 9.39 -8.43 -2.47
CA ILE A 230 9.08 -7.17 -3.16
C ILE A 230 8.00 -7.42 -4.20
N SER A 231 6.97 -6.60 -4.19
CA SER A 231 5.99 -6.54 -5.27
C SER A 231 6.15 -5.21 -6.01
N PHE A 232 6.75 -5.27 -7.18
CA PHE A 232 7.05 -4.11 -8.02
C PHE A 232 6.09 -4.01 -9.21
N THR A 233 5.69 -2.80 -9.55
CA THR A 233 5.12 -2.43 -10.85
C THR A 233 5.70 -1.09 -11.26
N GLY A 234 6.22 -0.99 -12.49
CA GLY A 234 6.86 0.23 -13.00
C GLY A 234 7.52 0.00 -14.36
N GLY A 235 8.48 0.85 -14.70
CA GLY A 235 9.24 0.73 -15.95
C GLY A 235 10.12 -0.52 -15.98
N VAL A 236 10.36 -1.03 -17.19
CA VAL A 236 11.12 -2.27 -17.43
C VAL A 236 12.53 -2.22 -16.82
N ASP A 237 13.26 -1.13 -17.05
CA ASP A 237 14.64 -1.00 -16.56
C ASP A 237 14.71 -0.95 -15.03
N THR A 238 13.77 -0.23 -14.40
CA THR A 238 13.64 -0.25 -12.93
C THR A 238 13.29 -1.65 -12.42
N GLY A 239 12.41 -2.38 -13.14
CA GLY A 239 12.05 -3.74 -12.77
C GLY A 239 13.23 -4.71 -12.83
N LYS A 240 14.09 -4.61 -13.84
CA LYS A 240 15.34 -5.36 -13.95
C LYS A 240 16.28 -5.04 -12.79
N HIS A 241 16.50 -3.74 -12.52
CA HIS A 241 17.30 -3.30 -11.38
C HIS A 241 16.79 -3.86 -10.04
N VAL A 242 15.47 -3.79 -9.79
CA VAL A 242 14.86 -4.37 -8.59
C VAL A 242 15.09 -5.87 -8.50
N TYR A 243 14.94 -6.59 -9.61
CA TYR A 243 15.14 -8.04 -9.66
C TYR A 243 16.60 -8.44 -9.40
N GLU A 244 17.56 -7.68 -9.96
CA GLU A 244 18.99 -7.93 -9.78
C GLU A 244 19.48 -7.56 -8.37
N SER A 245 18.77 -6.66 -7.67
CA SER A 245 19.14 -6.14 -6.35
C SER A 245 18.47 -6.87 -5.19
N ALA A 246 17.46 -7.70 -5.44
CA ALA A 246 16.70 -8.49 -4.45
C ALA A 246 17.33 -9.88 -4.27
#